data_11718642c6e00afe06b7672457d897f9
#
_entry.id   11718642c6e00afe06b7672457d897f9
#
_cell.length_a   1.000
_cell.length_b   1.000
_cell.length_c   1.000
_cell.angle_alpha   90.00
_cell.angle_beta   90.00
_cell.angle_gamma   90.00
#
_symmetry.space_group_name_H-M   'P 1'
#
loop_
_entity.id
_entity.type
_entity.pdbx_description
1 polymer ?
#
loop_
_entity_poly.entity_id
_entity_poly.type
_entity_poly.pdbx_seq_one_letter_code
_entity_poly.pdbx_strand_id
1 'polypeptide(L)'
;MIRPVSLSRLTPQVLFCTRRSSLLSACFQHRSAHTSIFRSRCETITPKVTTLVRYSDLSTQKYSMIYTLPHIKLLRAISRLKLIQTAITMVLLPSVYVLYFQGHVSFFLVGYSSGIALFAGVMLYAASHVFRRVVGMMYLDPSQTTLKVSHLTFWGKRQDIYLQVSDVMTIGDTGDSATEAILKLKRYSSPDTFYFSTHFGRVVDKEGFEKVFGSLK
;
A
#
# COMPACT_ATOMS: atom_id res chain seq x y z
N MET A 1 56.25 -1.29 -28.87
CA MET A 1 55.14 -1.17 -29.79
C MET A 1 54.08 -2.19 -29.41
N ILE A 2 53.07 -1.79 -28.59
CA ILE A 2 51.96 -2.64 -28.14
C ILE A 2 50.67 -1.87 -28.47
N ARG A 3 49.83 -2.45 -29.34
CA ARG A 3 48.57 -1.89 -29.75
C ARG A 3 47.49 -2.19 -28.71
N PRO A 4 46.58 -1.28 -28.36
CA PRO A 4 45.42 -1.57 -27.49
C PRO A 4 44.26 -2.18 -28.29
N VAL A 5 43.65 -3.21 -27.71
CA VAL A 5 42.45 -3.89 -28.19
C VAL A 5 41.23 -3.09 -27.76
N SER A 6 40.40 -2.75 -28.75
CA SER A 6 39.10 -2.05 -28.59
C SER A 6 38.04 -3.02 -28.08
N LEU A 7 37.47 -2.75 -26.89
CA LEU A 7 36.23 -3.40 -26.40
C LEU A 7 35.03 -2.63 -26.90
N SER A 8 34.33 -3.20 -27.87
CA SER A 8 33.01 -2.75 -28.32
C SER A 8 31.93 -3.09 -27.28
N ARG A 9 31.28 -2.06 -26.76
CA ARG A 9 30.09 -2.16 -25.87
C ARG A 9 28.89 -2.61 -26.68
N LEU A 10 28.30 -3.75 -26.31
CA LEU A 10 26.98 -4.18 -26.74
C LEU A 10 25.95 -3.55 -25.83
N THR A 11 25.16 -2.63 -26.36
CA THR A 11 23.92 -2.11 -25.75
C THR A 11 22.77 -3.08 -26.03
N PRO A 12 21.96 -3.48 -25.04
CA PRO A 12 20.72 -4.21 -25.33
C PRO A 12 19.65 -3.22 -25.80
N GLN A 13 19.21 -3.40 -27.01
CA GLN A 13 17.99 -2.72 -27.53
C GLN A 13 16.75 -3.33 -26.89
N VAL A 14 15.99 -2.51 -26.18
CA VAL A 14 14.64 -2.83 -25.72
C VAL A 14 13.68 -2.63 -26.89
N LEU A 15 13.23 -3.70 -27.50
CA LEU A 15 12.18 -3.70 -28.52
C LEU A 15 10.81 -3.61 -27.83
N PHE A 16 10.17 -2.46 -27.96
CA PHE A 16 8.75 -2.29 -27.67
C PHE A 16 7.93 -3.01 -28.76
N CYS A 17 7.27 -4.09 -28.39
CA CYS A 17 6.31 -4.77 -29.26
C CYS A 17 4.90 -4.30 -28.92
N THR A 18 4.35 -3.40 -29.74
CA THR A 18 2.94 -3.01 -29.72
C THR A 18 2.10 -4.04 -30.47
N ARG A 19 1.16 -4.64 -29.75
CA ARG A 19 -0.18 -5.07 -30.12
C ARG A 19 -0.42 -5.81 -31.42
N ARG A 20 -0.78 -7.09 -31.35
CA ARG A 20 -2.07 -7.65 -31.84
C ARG A 20 -2.24 -9.11 -31.43
N SER A 21 -3.46 -9.37 -30.99
CA SER A 21 -4.08 -10.65 -30.70
C SER A 21 -3.70 -11.81 -31.64
N SER A 22 -3.19 -12.90 -31.08
CA SER A 22 -3.57 -14.28 -31.37
C SER A 22 -2.62 -15.24 -30.65
N LEU A 23 -3.18 -16.31 -30.16
CA LEU A 23 -2.55 -17.48 -29.54
C LEU A 23 -1.25 -17.88 -30.25
N LEU A 24 -0.12 -17.79 -29.56
CA LEU A 24 1.10 -18.47 -29.98
C LEU A 24 1.88 -18.97 -28.76
N SER A 25 1.98 -20.29 -28.71
CA SER A 25 2.90 -21.06 -27.87
C SER A 25 4.33 -20.56 -28.10
N ALA A 26 4.99 -20.04 -27.07
CA ALA A 26 6.42 -19.79 -27.11
C ALA A 26 7.16 -21.09 -26.78
N CYS A 27 7.58 -21.84 -27.80
CA CYS A 27 8.64 -22.85 -27.70
C CYS A 27 9.99 -22.13 -27.66
N PHE A 28 10.69 -22.22 -26.55
CA PHE A 28 12.08 -21.81 -26.44
C PHE A 28 12.95 -22.92 -27.05
N GLN A 29 13.52 -22.66 -28.20
CA GLN A 29 14.43 -23.56 -28.90
C GLN A 29 15.89 -23.20 -28.56
N HIS A 30 16.46 -23.92 -27.61
CA HIS A 30 17.89 -23.88 -27.35
C HIS A 30 18.57 -24.96 -28.22
N ARG A 31 19.38 -24.54 -29.17
CA ARG A 31 20.16 -25.38 -30.07
C ARG A 31 21.44 -25.84 -29.37
N SER A 32 21.52 -27.12 -29.03
CA SER A 32 22.76 -27.84 -28.82
C SER A 32 22.58 -29.27 -29.20
N ALA A 33 23.41 -29.71 -30.13
CA ALA A 33 23.44 -31.07 -30.62
C ALA A 33 24.05 -32.01 -29.56
N HIS A 34 23.32 -33.04 -29.15
CA HIS A 34 23.81 -34.37 -28.97
C HIS A 34 22.63 -35.33 -28.71
N THR A 35 22.58 -36.36 -29.53
CA THR A 35 21.68 -37.48 -29.51
C THR A 35 21.61 -38.21 -28.18
N SER A 36 20.41 -38.30 -27.59
CA SER A 36 19.97 -39.50 -26.87
C SER A 36 18.45 -39.44 -26.69
N ILE A 37 17.81 -40.55 -27.08
CA ILE A 37 16.37 -40.85 -27.02
C ILE A 37 15.94 -40.80 -25.55
N PHE A 38 15.24 -39.75 -25.13
CA PHE A 38 14.51 -39.73 -23.87
C PHE A 38 13.04 -39.35 -24.17
N ARG A 39 12.19 -40.36 -24.06
CA ARG A 39 10.73 -40.25 -24.19
C ARG A 39 10.21 -39.53 -22.95
N SER A 40 10.24 -38.18 -22.93
CA SER A 40 9.64 -37.41 -21.84
C SER A 40 8.13 -37.37 -22.02
N ARG A 41 7.45 -37.95 -21.04
CA ARG A 41 6.03 -37.91 -20.81
C ARG A 41 5.66 -36.43 -20.60
N CYS A 42 4.87 -35.87 -21.49
CA CYS A 42 4.34 -34.51 -21.36
C CYS A 42 3.24 -34.56 -20.28
N GLU A 43 3.60 -34.24 -19.04
CA GLU A 43 2.62 -33.94 -18.01
C GLU A 43 2.02 -32.59 -18.34
N THR A 44 0.76 -32.57 -18.71
CA THR A 44 -0.05 -31.35 -18.85
C THR A 44 -0.21 -30.72 -17.48
N ILE A 45 0.71 -29.78 -17.16
CA ILE A 45 0.52 -28.82 -16.05
C ILE A 45 -0.63 -27.93 -16.48
N THR A 46 -1.83 -28.21 -16.01
CA THR A 46 -2.94 -27.27 -16.10
C THR A 46 -2.54 -26.02 -15.37
N PRO A 47 -2.45 -24.85 -16.04
CA PRO A 47 -2.21 -23.61 -15.32
C PRO A 47 -3.40 -23.40 -14.39
N LYS A 48 -3.12 -23.31 -13.09
CA LYS A 48 -4.08 -22.83 -12.09
C LYS A 48 -4.50 -21.44 -12.59
N VAL A 49 -5.69 -21.36 -13.18
CA VAL A 49 -6.28 -20.09 -13.63
C VAL A 49 -6.50 -19.25 -12.38
N THR A 50 -5.49 -18.49 -12.02
CA THR A 50 -5.66 -17.35 -11.13
C THR A 50 -6.48 -16.37 -11.96
N THR A 51 -7.77 -16.32 -11.72
CA THR A 51 -8.65 -15.33 -12.32
C THR A 51 -8.11 -13.96 -11.90
N LEU A 52 -7.27 -13.38 -12.75
CA LEU A 52 -6.93 -11.96 -12.71
C LEU A 52 -8.23 -11.22 -12.99
N VAL A 53 -8.98 -10.94 -11.93
CA VAL A 53 -10.14 -10.06 -11.99
C VAL A 53 -9.63 -8.74 -12.56
N ARG A 54 -10.06 -8.47 -13.79
CA ARG A 54 -9.59 -7.29 -14.52
C ARG A 54 -10.02 -6.05 -13.72
N TYR A 55 -9.06 -5.29 -13.23
CA TYR A 55 -9.27 -4.10 -12.37
C TYR A 55 -10.29 -3.09 -12.95
N SER A 56 -10.47 -3.08 -14.27
CA SER A 56 -11.43 -2.24 -14.99
C SER A 56 -12.90 -2.62 -14.73
N ASP A 57 -13.19 -3.90 -14.45
CA ASP A 57 -14.58 -4.36 -14.27
C ASP A 57 -15.09 -4.02 -12.86
N LEU A 58 -14.19 -3.95 -11.88
CA LEU A 58 -14.50 -3.58 -10.49
C LEU A 58 -14.85 -2.09 -10.32
N SER A 59 -14.43 -1.21 -11.23
CA SER A 59 -14.69 0.24 -11.12
C SER A 59 -16.11 0.63 -11.55
N THR A 60 -16.79 -0.20 -12.34
CA THR A 60 -18.13 0.08 -12.88
C THR A 60 -19.25 -0.48 -11.98
N GLN A 61 -18.90 -1.35 -11.05
CA GLN A 61 -19.84 -2.00 -10.15
C GLN A 61 -20.31 -1.03 -9.06
N LYS A 62 -21.62 -0.95 -8.82
CA LYS A 62 -22.22 -0.04 -7.83
C LYS A 62 -22.06 -0.62 -6.43
N TYR A 63 -20.98 -0.26 -5.74
CA TYR A 63 -20.71 -0.66 -4.37
C TYR A 63 -21.59 0.08 -3.36
N SER A 64 -22.16 -0.60 -2.38
CA SER A 64 -22.85 0.00 -1.23
C SER A 64 -21.84 0.36 -0.14
N MET A 65 -22.00 1.54 0.47
CA MET A 65 -21.14 1.99 1.57
C MET A 65 -21.63 1.36 2.88
N ILE A 66 -20.79 0.54 3.51
CA ILE A 66 -21.11 -0.09 4.80
C ILE A 66 -20.51 0.67 6.00
N TYR A 67 -19.37 1.34 5.81
CA TYR A 67 -18.67 2.05 6.88
C TYR A 67 -17.98 3.31 6.37
N THR A 68 -18.00 4.37 7.19
CA THR A 68 -17.27 5.63 6.90
C THR A 68 -16.68 6.24 8.16
N LEU A 69 -15.45 6.78 8.03
CA LEU A 69 -14.79 7.56 9.06
C LEU A 69 -14.93 9.06 8.72
N PRO A 70 -15.76 9.84 9.43
CA PRO A 70 -16.02 11.26 9.08
C PRO A 70 -14.75 12.11 9.15
N HIS A 71 -13.85 11.80 10.07
CA HIS A 71 -12.61 12.57 10.32
C HIS A 71 -11.42 12.17 9.44
N ILE A 72 -11.62 11.41 8.36
CA ILE A 72 -10.54 11.01 7.43
C ILE A 72 -9.78 12.20 6.85
N LYS A 73 -10.45 13.38 6.72
CA LYS A 73 -9.83 14.62 6.26
C LYS A 73 -8.74 15.11 7.23
N LEU A 74 -8.96 14.99 8.54
CA LEU A 74 -7.95 15.32 9.56
C LEU A 74 -6.74 14.39 9.49
N LEU A 75 -6.95 13.08 9.34
CA LEU A 75 -5.84 12.14 9.20
C LEU A 75 -5.00 12.45 7.95
N ARG A 76 -5.67 12.83 6.86
CA ARG A 76 -4.99 13.29 5.64
C ARG A 76 -4.21 14.58 5.87
N ALA A 77 -4.77 15.54 6.61
CA ALA A 77 -4.09 16.79 6.94
C ALA A 77 -2.82 16.53 7.77
N ILE A 78 -2.89 15.68 8.80
CA ILE A 78 -1.74 15.28 9.62
C ILE A 78 -0.67 14.58 8.76
N SER A 79 -1.09 13.68 7.86
CA SER A 79 -0.15 13.01 6.96
C SER A 79 0.55 13.96 5.98
N ARG A 80 -0.04 15.12 5.67
CA ARG A 80 0.58 16.17 4.84
C ARG A 80 1.39 17.16 5.64
N LEU A 81 1.04 17.38 6.91
CA LEU A 81 1.73 18.31 7.80
C LEU A 81 3.22 17.96 7.94
N LYS A 82 3.57 16.67 7.93
CA LYS A 82 4.98 16.25 7.94
C LYS A 82 5.78 16.77 6.76
N LEU A 83 5.17 16.90 5.57
CA LEU A 83 5.87 17.44 4.40
C LEU A 83 6.15 18.92 4.56
N ILE A 84 5.18 19.67 5.11
CA ILE A 84 5.34 21.10 5.42
C ILE A 84 6.42 21.26 6.49
N GLN A 85 6.35 20.47 7.57
CA GLN A 85 7.36 20.47 8.63
C GLN A 85 8.77 20.19 8.09
N THR A 86 8.91 19.17 7.25
CA THR A 86 10.19 18.83 6.63
C THR A 86 10.71 19.97 5.74
N ALA A 87 9.84 20.60 4.94
CA ALA A 87 10.21 21.72 4.10
C ALA A 87 10.70 22.93 4.93
N ILE A 88 9.97 23.27 5.99
CA ILE A 88 10.36 24.34 6.92
C ILE A 88 11.71 24.02 7.57
N THR A 89 11.89 22.80 8.05
CA THR A 89 13.13 22.36 8.67
C THR A 89 14.32 22.45 7.71
N MET A 90 14.14 22.05 6.45
CA MET A 90 15.17 22.09 5.41
C MET A 90 15.61 23.53 5.08
N VAL A 91 14.77 24.53 5.30
CA VAL A 91 15.10 25.95 5.08
C VAL A 91 15.67 26.58 6.34
N LEU A 92 15.02 26.37 7.49
CA LEU A 92 15.38 27.06 8.73
C LEU A 92 16.68 26.53 9.36
N LEU A 93 16.87 25.19 9.41
CA LEU A 93 18.08 24.65 10.04
C LEU A 93 19.37 25.14 9.37
N PRO A 94 19.56 25.05 8.05
CA PRO A 94 20.77 25.57 7.42
C PRO A 94 20.96 27.06 7.68
N SER A 95 19.88 27.86 7.68
CA SER A 95 19.97 29.30 7.96
C SER A 95 20.49 29.59 9.38
N VAL A 96 19.99 28.83 10.38
CA VAL A 96 20.46 28.95 11.77
C VAL A 96 21.94 28.56 11.90
N TYR A 97 22.37 27.51 11.21
CA TYR A 97 23.77 27.09 11.22
C TYR A 97 24.70 28.13 10.58
N VAL A 98 24.29 28.75 9.45
CA VAL A 98 25.06 29.80 8.79
C VAL A 98 25.22 31.02 9.74
N LEU A 99 24.13 31.43 10.39
CA LEU A 99 24.18 32.53 11.36
C LEU A 99 25.07 32.23 12.59
N TYR A 100 25.10 30.96 13.00
CA TYR A 100 26.00 30.50 14.06
C TYR A 100 27.47 30.60 13.63
N PHE A 101 27.82 30.18 12.42
CA PHE A 101 29.20 30.30 11.91
C PHE A 101 29.65 31.77 11.73
N GLN A 102 28.70 32.67 11.50
CA GLN A 102 28.95 34.14 11.46
C GLN A 102 29.06 34.76 12.84
N GLY A 103 28.85 33.99 13.92
CA GLY A 103 28.91 34.50 15.29
C GLY A 103 27.69 35.30 15.76
N HIS A 104 26.61 35.37 14.96
CA HIS A 104 25.41 36.11 15.31
C HIS A 104 24.45 35.36 16.25
N VAL A 105 24.63 34.05 16.40
CA VAL A 105 23.71 33.17 17.13
C VAL A 105 24.46 32.32 18.13
N SER A 106 23.90 32.13 19.34
CA SER A 106 24.49 31.30 20.39
C SER A 106 24.33 29.80 20.08
N PHE A 107 25.25 28.99 20.58
CA PHE A 107 25.19 27.54 20.51
C PHE A 107 23.86 26.96 21.09
N PHE A 108 23.33 27.57 22.13
CA PHE A 108 22.07 27.20 22.75
C PHE A 108 20.90 27.23 21.75
N LEU A 109 20.83 28.28 20.92
CA LEU A 109 19.75 28.39 19.92
C LEU A 109 19.86 27.36 18.81
N VAL A 110 21.07 27.01 18.42
CA VAL A 110 21.30 25.88 17.45
C VAL A 110 20.85 24.57 18.04
N GLY A 111 21.23 24.24 19.27
CA GLY A 111 20.82 23.02 19.95
C GLY A 111 19.30 22.94 20.14
N TYR A 112 18.69 24.03 20.57
CA TYR A 112 17.23 24.11 20.78
C TYR A 112 16.44 23.94 19.48
N SER A 113 16.80 24.66 18.42
CA SER A 113 16.12 24.56 17.13
C SER A 113 16.28 23.17 16.48
N SER A 114 17.48 22.58 16.58
CA SER A 114 17.73 21.23 16.10
C SER A 114 16.95 20.18 16.89
N GLY A 115 16.88 20.32 18.20
CA GLY A 115 16.13 19.44 19.09
C GLY A 115 14.63 19.46 18.79
N ILE A 116 14.02 20.65 18.65
CA ILE A 116 12.60 20.79 18.28
C ILE A 116 12.33 20.17 16.90
N ALA A 117 13.17 20.48 15.92
CA ALA A 117 12.99 19.97 14.57
C ALA A 117 13.05 18.43 14.51
N LEU A 118 14.00 17.82 15.22
CA LEU A 118 14.13 16.38 15.33
C LEU A 118 12.90 15.77 16.02
N PHE A 119 12.50 16.31 17.17
CA PHE A 119 11.36 15.79 17.93
C PHE A 119 10.07 15.88 17.11
N ALA A 120 9.77 17.03 16.52
CA ALA A 120 8.59 17.22 15.68
C ALA A 120 8.60 16.28 14.45
N GLY A 121 9.75 16.10 13.83
CA GLY A 121 9.94 15.16 12.74
C GLY A 121 9.59 13.73 13.17
N VAL A 122 10.23 13.22 14.22
CA VAL A 122 10.00 11.85 14.72
C VAL A 122 8.51 11.62 15.05
N MET A 123 7.87 12.55 15.77
CA MET A 123 6.46 12.44 16.14
C MET A 123 5.52 12.41 14.95
N LEU A 124 5.71 13.30 13.96
CA LEU A 124 4.87 13.35 12.76
C LEU A 124 5.05 12.13 11.84
N TYR A 125 6.28 11.64 11.70
CA TYR A 125 6.55 10.44 10.90
C TYR A 125 5.99 9.18 11.58
N ALA A 126 6.14 9.05 12.89
CA ALA A 126 5.57 7.94 13.68
C ALA A 126 4.05 7.94 13.58
N ALA A 127 3.38 9.09 13.81
CA ALA A 127 1.94 9.22 13.65
C ALA A 127 1.48 8.85 12.23
N SER A 128 2.18 9.32 11.20
CA SER A 128 1.85 8.99 9.81
C SER A 128 2.01 7.50 9.48
N HIS A 129 2.96 6.81 10.14
CA HIS A 129 3.13 5.37 9.99
C HIS A 129 1.94 4.60 10.56
N VAL A 130 1.37 5.05 11.68
CA VAL A 130 0.16 4.46 12.26
C VAL A 130 -1.05 4.74 11.38
N PHE A 131 -1.23 5.99 10.95
CA PHE A 131 -2.41 6.40 10.17
C PHE A 131 -2.53 5.74 8.79
N ARG A 132 -1.44 5.27 8.20
CA ARG A 132 -1.50 4.53 6.93
C ARG A 132 -2.29 3.23 7.01
N ARG A 133 -2.44 2.66 8.21
CA ARG A 133 -3.20 1.42 8.47
C ARG A 133 -4.65 1.67 8.87
N VAL A 134 -5.06 2.94 9.01
CA VAL A 134 -6.42 3.28 9.39
C VAL A 134 -7.34 3.25 8.17
N VAL A 135 -8.43 2.50 8.29
CA VAL A 135 -9.47 2.40 7.28
C VAL A 135 -10.37 3.63 7.34
N GLY A 136 -10.54 4.27 6.20
CA GLY A 136 -11.41 5.44 6.08
C GLY A 136 -12.83 5.13 5.65
N MET A 137 -12.99 4.21 4.68
CA MET A 137 -14.28 3.83 4.12
C MET A 137 -14.24 2.37 3.71
N MET A 138 -15.38 1.69 3.86
CA MET A 138 -15.58 0.32 3.37
C MET A 138 -16.84 0.27 2.52
N TYR A 139 -16.77 -0.47 1.44
CA TYR A 139 -17.85 -0.67 0.50
C TYR A 139 -18.02 -2.15 0.21
N LEU A 140 -19.25 -2.60 0.14
CA LEU A 140 -19.61 -3.98 -0.18
C LEU A 140 -20.18 -4.05 -1.60
N ASP A 141 -19.79 -5.05 -2.32
CA ASP A 141 -20.32 -5.37 -3.63
C ASP A 141 -21.79 -5.83 -3.53
N PRO A 142 -22.67 -5.57 -4.53
CA PRO A 142 -24.04 -6.09 -4.57
C PRO A 142 -24.11 -7.62 -4.46
N SER A 143 -23.12 -8.34 -4.99
CA SER A 143 -23.00 -9.81 -4.84
C SER A 143 -22.57 -10.23 -3.43
N GLN A 144 -22.18 -9.26 -2.57
CA GLN A 144 -21.69 -9.46 -1.20
C GLN A 144 -20.47 -10.40 -1.09
N THR A 145 -19.73 -10.57 -2.17
CA THR A 145 -18.54 -11.42 -2.23
C THR A 145 -17.24 -10.62 -2.07
N THR A 146 -17.27 -9.33 -2.46
CA THR A 146 -16.09 -8.47 -2.47
C THR A 146 -16.27 -7.24 -1.59
N LEU A 147 -15.33 -7.05 -0.68
CA LEU A 147 -15.20 -5.87 0.19
C LEU A 147 -14.14 -4.93 -0.39
N LYS A 148 -14.54 -3.71 -0.73
CA LYS A 148 -13.61 -2.64 -1.10
C LYS A 148 -13.29 -1.81 0.12
N VAL A 149 -12.02 -1.79 0.51
CA VAL A 149 -11.51 -1.05 1.67
C VAL A 149 -10.65 0.12 1.19
N SER A 150 -11.00 1.32 1.62
CA SER A 150 -10.23 2.54 1.32
C SER A 150 -9.46 2.97 2.54
N HIS A 151 -8.14 3.05 2.41
CA HIS A 151 -7.25 3.53 3.46
C HIS A 151 -6.35 4.66 2.97
N LEU A 152 -5.64 5.33 3.88
CA LEU A 152 -4.65 6.34 3.53
C LEU A 152 -3.28 5.69 3.34
N THR A 153 -2.57 6.11 2.29
CA THR A 153 -1.14 5.79 2.15
C THR A 153 -0.31 6.63 3.11
N PHE A 154 0.95 6.27 3.28
CA PHE A 154 1.92 7.06 4.05
C PHE A 154 1.99 8.54 3.62
N TRP A 155 1.76 8.84 2.36
CA TRP A 155 1.75 10.21 1.81
C TRP A 155 0.39 10.93 1.88
N GLY A 156 -0.60 10.34 2.54
CA GLY A 156 -1.95 10.91 2.67
C GLY A 156 -2.78 10.84 1.38
N LYS A 157 -2.40 9.98 0.43
CA LYS A 157 -3.23 9.66 -0.73
C LYS A 157 -4.20 8.52 -0.38
N ARG A 158 -5.39 8.52 -0.97
CA ARG A 158 -6.33 7.41 -0.85
C ARG A 158 -5.84 6.24 -1.69
N GLN A 159 -5.89 5.06 -1.12
CA GLN A 159 -5.66 3.78 -1.79
C GLN A 159 -6.83 2.86 -1.49
N ASP A 160 -7.34 2.20 -2.53
CA ASP A 160 -8.42 1.25 -2.44
C ASP A 160 -7.86 -0.17 -2.63
N ILE A 161 -8.22 -1.07 -1.74
CA ILE A 161 -7.89 -2.51 -1.81
C ILE A 161 -9.19 -3.31 -1.91
N TYR A 162 -9.16 -4.42 -2.63
CA TYR A 162 -10.29 -5.31 -2.81
C TYR A 162 -9.99 -6.63 -2.10
N LEU A 163 -10.88 -7.03 -1.21
CA LEU A 163 -10.77 -8.21 -0.38
C LEU A 163 -11.97 -9.12 -0.64
N GLN A 164 -11.77 -10.42 -0.64
CA GLN A 164 -12.89 -11.36 -0.60
C GLN A 164 -13.48 -11.38 0.81
N VAL A 165 -14.80 -11.32 0.93
CA VAL A 165 -15.49 -11.35 2.24
C VAL A 165 -15.14 -12.63 3.01
N SER A 166 -15.00 -13.77 2.33
CA SER A 166 -14.59 -15.04 2.93
C SER A 166 -13.16 -15.04 3.52
N ASP A 167 -12.30 -14.10 3.10
CA ASP A 167 -10.92 -13.98 3.58
C ASP A 167 -10.80 -13.00 4.75
N VAL A 168 -11.87 -12.26 5.08
CA VAL A 168 -11.90 -11.31 6.20
C VAL A 168 -12.26 -12.04 7.48
N MET A 169 -11.43 -11.88 8.52
CA MET A 169 -11.71 -12.43 9.86
C MET A 169 -12.86 -11.67 10.51
N THR A 170 -13.78 -12.40 11.15
CA THR A 170 -14.82 -11.79 11.96
C THR A 170 -14.23 -11.15 13.25
N ILE A 171 -14.99 -10.26 13.88
CA ILE A 171 -14.54 -9.61 15.14
C ILE A 171 -14.29 -10.67 16.23
N GLY A 172 -15.11 -11.73 16.26
CA GLY A 172 -14.90 -12.84 17.19
C GLY A 172 -13.57 -13.58 16.96
N ASP A 173 -13.20 -13.78 15.69
CA ASP A 173 -11.95 -14.49 15.33
C ASP A 173 -10.70 -13.63 15.58
N THR A 174 -10.82 -12.30 15.51
CA THR A 174 -9.70 -11.41 15.82
C THR A 174 -9.42 -11.31 17.33
N GLY A 175 -10.39 -11.74 18.17
CA GLY A 175 -10.33 -11.62 19.61
C GLY A 175 -10.63 -10.20 20.14
N ASP A 176 -11.11 -9.32 19.28
CA ASP A 176 -11.49 -7.96 19.65
C ASP A 176 -12.93 -7.96 20.21
N SER A 177 -13.20 -7.12 21.20
CA SER A 177 -14.56 -6.91 21.69
C SER A 177 -15.25 -5.75 20.97
N ALA A 178 -16.57 -5.85 20.77
CA ALA A 178 -17.35 -4.79 20.12
C ALA A 178 -17.28 -3.44 20.84
N THR A 179 -16.93 -3.44 22.13
CA THR A 179 -16.79 -2.25 22.98
C THR A 179 -15.44 -1.56 22.81
N GLU A 180 -14.48 -2.17 22.12
CA GLU A 180 -13.18 -1.55 21.91
C GLU A 180 -13.27 -0.34 20.97
N ALA A 181 -12.53 0.70 21.32
CA ALA A 181 -12.50 1.93 20.51
C ALA A 181 -11.87 1.72 19.14
N ILE A 182 -10.96 0.75 19.00
CA ILE A 182 -10.23 0.43 17.79
C ILE A 182 -10.32 -1.07 17.54
N LEU A 183 -10.89 -1.44 16.42
CA LEU A 183 -11.03 -2.82 15.95
C LEU A 183 -10.01 -3.13 14.87
N LYS A 184 -9.65 -4.41 14.73
CA LYS A 184 -8.69 -4.90 13.75
C LYS A 184 -9.40 -5.56 12.58
N LEU A 185 -9.09 -5.14 11.37
CA LEU A 185 -9.44 -5.83 10.16
C LEU A 185 -8.24 -6.68 9.75
N LYS A 186 -8.36 -7.99 9.94
CA LYS A 186 -7.37 -9.00 9.56
C LYS A 186 -7.90 -9.89 8.46
N ARG A 187 -7.00 -10.56 7.77
CA ARG A 187 -7.30 -11.56 6.73
C ARG A 187 -6.71 -12.90 7.11
N TYR A 188 -7.34 -13.98 6.66
CA TYR A 188 -6.78 -15.32 6.82
C TYR A 188 -5.57 -15.56 5.91
N SER A 189 -5.56 -14.92 4.72
CA SER A 189 -4.50 -15.12 3.71
C SER A 189 -3.24 -14.26 3.93
N SER A 190 -3.30 -13.20 4.76
CA SER A 190 -2.19 -12.25 4.90
C SER A 190 -2.07 -11.73 6.34
N PRO A 191 -0.84 -11.53 6.84
CA PRO A 191 -0.60 -10.97 8.17
C PRO A 191 -0.89 -9.47 8.27
N ASP A 192 -1.26 -8.81 7.18
CA ASP A 192 -1.55 -7.38 7.16
C ASP A 192 -2.75 -7.08 8.05
N THR A 193 -2.59 -6.11 8.95
CA THR A 193 -3.62 -5.65 9.86
C THR A 193 -3.97 -4.20 9.57
N PHE A 194 -5.25 -3.93 9.34
CA PHE A 194 -5.80 -2.58 9.27
C PHE A 194 -6.62 -2.30 10.51
N TYR A 195 -6.79 -1.02 10.83
CA TYR A 195 -7.51 -0.58 12.02
C TYR A 195 -8.70 0.27 11.61
N PHE A 196 -9.83 0.05 12.25
CA PHE A 196 -11.03 0.88 12.11
C PHE A 196 -11.69 1.08 13.48
N SER A 197 -12.57 2.04 13.59
CA SER A 197 -13.24 2.34 14.86
C SER A 197 -14.73 2.48 14.65
N THR A 198 -15.51 1.77 15.43
CA THR A 198 -16.98 1.92 15.48
C THR A 198 -17.38 3.13 16.29
N HIS A 199 -16.54 3.58 17.23
CA HIS A 199 -16.78 4.75 18.06
C HIS A 199 -16.57 6.08 17.33
N PHE A 200 -15.45 6.20 16.57
CA PHE A 200 -15.14 7.40 15.78
C PHE A 200 -15.66 7.32 14.35
N GLY A 201 -15.97 6.15 13.86
CA GLY A 201 -16.57 5.89 12.56
C GLY A 201 -18.09 5.70 12.65
N ARG A 202 -18.72 5.69 11.50
CA ARG A 202 -20.15 5.44 11.37
C ARG A 202 -20.38 4.19 10.51
N VAL A 203 -21.10 3.22 11.06
CA VAL A 203 -21.65 2.11 10.28
C VAL A 203 -22.89 2.65 9.57
N VAL A 204 -22.87 2.64 8.24
CA VAL A 204 -23.94 3.17 7.38
C VAL A 204 -24.97 2.08 7.10
N ASP A 205 -24.52 0.91 6.75
CA ASP A 205 -25.32 -0.28 6.52
C ASP A 205 -24.93 -1.35 7.53
N LYS A 206 -25.85 -1.62 8.49
CA LYS A 206 -25.61 -2.60 9.55
C LYS A 206 -25.62 -4.03 9.04
N GLU A 207 -26.57 -4.35 8.14
CA GLU A 207 -26.71 -5.71 7.61
C GLU A 207 -25.46 -6.13 6.83
N GLY A 208 -24.98 -5.25 5.94
CA GLY A 208 -23.76 -5.49 5.19
C GLY A 208 -22.53 -5.56 6.10
N PHE A 209 -22.48 -4.76 7.17
CA PHE A 209 -21.39 -4.77 8.12
C PHE A 209 -21.38 -6.05 8.96
N GLU A 210 -22.52 -6.47 9.51
CA GLU A 210 -22.64 -7.70 10.30
C GLU A 210 -22.37 -8.96 9.48
N LYS A 211 -22.67 -8.93 8.18
CA LYS A 211 -22.35 -10.03 7.28
C LYS A 211 -20.83 -10.23 7.09
N VAL A 212 -20.08 -9.13 7.07
CA VAL A 212 -18.60 -9.17 6.89
C VAL A 212 -17.89 -9.45 8.20
N PHE A 213 -18.29 -8.78 9.28
CA PHE A 213 -17.57 -8.78 10.55
C PHE A 213 -18.22 -9.61 11.66
N GLY A 214 -19.42 -10.12 11.42
CA GLY A 214 -20.21 -10.78 12.46
C GLY A 214 -21.02 -9.79 13.30
N SER A 215 -21.85 -10.33 14.19
CA SER A 215 -22.73 -9.53 15.07
C SER A 215 -21.93 -8.69 16.06
N LEU A 216 -22.21 -7.42 16.14
CA LEU A 216 -21.72 -6.49 17.17
C LEU A 216 -22.58 -6.65 18.46
N LYS A 217 -22.47 -7.79 19.15
CA LYS A 217 -23.12 -7.97 20.45
C LYS A 217 -22.22 -7.52 21.58
#